data_4e8e3f7dcbb82ad5dc1e9e8d1e7c2a0e
#
_entry.id   4e8e3f7dcbb82ad5dc1e9e8d1e7c2a0e
#
_cell.length_a   1.000
_cell.length_b   1.000
_cell.length_c   1.000
_cell.angle_alpha   90.00
_cell.angle_beta   90.00
_cell.angle_gamma   90.00
#
_symmetry.space_group_name_H-M   'P 1'
#
loop_
_entity.id
_entity.type
_entity.pdbx_description
1 polymer ?
#
loop_
_entity_poly.entity_id
_entity_poly.type
_entity_poly.pdbx_seq_one_letter_code
_entity_poly.pdbx_strand_id
1 'polypeptide(L)'
;MKMAAPRFGDLLLFAVTAIELSLLFKLTPTFTLTDWIYVSSNVIVLVIALIRRPAKEQDRSFAAAAAVIVSYTYTYAQVAILRWIPGHEVSPAAGLVLVIAGACLSLASLLSLGRFFGVRPALRGVATRGMYRIVRHPLYLAYVFADIGYNLQEWNVGTLLLVAAGWASMIYRIHLEERVLSGDASWADYTARVRYRLVPGIW
;
A
#
# COMPACT_ATOMS: atom_id res chain seq x y z
N MET A 1 1.81 -24.35 15.81
CA MET A 1 1.75 -23.77 14.44
C MET A 1 3.20 -23.49 14.01
N LYS A 2 3.78 -24.32 13.13
CA LYS A 2 5.14 -24.09 12.64
C LYS A 2 5.15 -22.83 11.78
N MET A 3 5.80 -21.78 12.24
CA MET A 3 6.10 -20.61 11.41
C MET A 3 6.99 -21.06 10.26
N ALA A 4 6.55 -20.84 9.02
CA ALA A 4 7.41 -21.09 7.86
C ALA A 4 8.62 -20.14 7.94
N ALA A 5 9.81 -20.64 7.60
CA ALA A 5 11.01 -19.81 7.55
C ALA A 5 10.78 -18.56 6.66
N PRO A 6 11.28 -17.39 7.06
CA PRO A 6 11.12 -16.17 6.28
C PRO A 6 11.71 -16.37 4.88
N ARG A 7 10.92 -16.07 3.85
CA ARG A 7 11.37 -16.14 2.47
C ARG A 7 12.10 -14.85 2.11
N PHE A 8 13.01 -14.90 1.15
CA PHE A 8 13.82 -13.74 0.71
C PHE A 8 13.00 -12.44 0.51
N GLY A 9 11.77 -12.53 -0.04
CA GLY A 9 10.88 -11.38 -0.18
C GLY A 9 10.36 -10.81 1.15
N ASP A 10 10.31 -11.60 2.21
CA ASP A 10 9.91 -11.14 3.55
C ASP A 10 11.08 -10.40 4.20
N LEU A 11 12.29 -10.97 4.08
CA LEU A 11 13.52 -10.31 4.59
C LEU A 11 13.73 -8.96 3.90
N LEU A 12 13.49 -8.88 2.59
CA LEU A 12 13.59 -7.63 1.85
C LEU A 12 12.55 -6.60 2.35
N LEU A 13 11.29 -7.01 2.56
CA LEU A 13 10.27 -6.13 3.12
C LEU A 13 10.68 -5.60 4.49
N PHE A 14 11.09 -6.50 5.39
CA PHE A 14 11.54 -6.10 6.74
C PHE A 14 12.74 -5.15 6.68
N ALA A 15 13.74 -5.44 5.85
CA ALA A 15 14.92 -4.60 5.69
C ALA A 15 14.56 -3.21 5.14
N VAL A 16 13.77 -3.15 4.07
CA VAL A 16 13.32 -1.89 3.47
C VAL A 16 12.53 -1.08 4.49
N THR A 17 11.51 -1.67 5.14
CA THR A 17 10.70 -0.95 6.12
C THR A 17 11.53 -0.49 7.34
N ALA A 18 12.48 -1.29 7.80
CA ALA A 18 13.37 -0.89 8.90
C ALA A 18 14.27 0.31 8.53
N ILE A 19 14.83 0.30 7.31
CA ILE A 19 15.61 1.41 6.79
C ILE A 19 14.73 2.67 6.69
N GLU A 20 13.55 2.54 6.13
CA GLU A 20 12.61 3.62 5.94
C GLU A 20 12.17 4.25 7.27
N LEU A 21 11.75 3.44 8.23
CA LEU A 21 11.40 3.92 9.58
C LEU A 21 12.62 4.59 10.26
N SER A 22 13.81 4.04 10.10
CA SER A 22 15.03 4.64 10.64
C SER A 22 15.32 6.01 10.02
N LEU A 23 15.11 6.14 8.71
CA LEU A 23 15.26 7.42 8.01
C LEU A 23 14.18 8.42 8.46
N LEU A 24 12.93 7.98 8.59
CA LEU A 24 11.83 8.82 9.08
C LEU A 24 12.16 9.37 10.46
N PHE A 25 12.57 8.51 11.41
CA PHE A 25 12.95 8.94 12.77
C PHE A 25 14.15 9.91 12.79
N LYS A 26 15.10 9.75 11.87
CA LYS A 26 16.26 10.66 11.75
C LYS A 26 15.89 12.00 11.10
N LEU A 27 15.03 11.97 10.10
CA LEU A 27 14.68 13.16 9.31
C LEU A 27 13.56 13.99 9.94
N THR A 28 12.74 13.42 10.83
CA THR A 28 11.59 14.07 11.43
C THR A 28 11.85 14.36 12.92
N PRO A 29 12.28 15.58 13.29
CA PRO A 29 12.61 15.91 14.69
C PRO A 29 11.36 15.97 15.59
N THR A 30 10.22 16.31 15.02
CA THR A 30 8.92 16.38 15.73
C THR A 30 7.89 15.59 14.93
N PHE A 31 7.33 14.54 15.53
CA PHE A 31 6.33 13.69 14.89
C PHE A 31 4.96 14.32 14.98
N THR A 32 4.31 14.45 13.85
CA THR A 32 2.89 14.81 13.75
C THR A 32 1.99 13.59 13.93
N LEU A 33 0.68 13.81 14.05
CA LEU A 33 -0.29 12.71 14.06
C LEU A 33 -0.23 11.89 12.75
N THR A 34 -0.01 12.56 11.62
CA THR A 34 0.16 11.90 10.31
C THR A 34 1.33 10.93 10.31
N ASP A 35 2.48 11.32 10.86
CA ASP A 35 3.66 10.46 10.94
C ASP A 35 3.40 9.21 11.80
N TRP A 36 2.71 9.38 12.95
CA TRP A 36 2.34 8.26 13.81
C TRP A 36 1.35 7.30 13.15
N ILE A 37 0.37 7.81 12.41
CA ILE A 37 -0.55 6.98 11.60
C ILE A 37 0.25 6.17 10.59
N TYR A 38 1.22 6.80 9.93
CA TYR A 38 2.06 6.15 8.94
C TYR A 38 2.93 5.04 9.55
N VAL A 39 3.64 5.32 10.64
CA VAL A 39 4.43 4.31 11.38
C VAL A 39 3.56 3.13 11.80
N SER A 40 2.41 3.41 12.39
CA SER A 40 1.47 2.38 12.86
C SER A 40 0.98 1.49 11.72
N SER A 41 0.67 2.08 10.56
CA SER A 41 0.24 1.35 9.36
C SER A 41 1.33 0.38 8.86
N ASN A 42 2.59 0.80 8.87
CA ASN A 42 3.72 -0.05 8.49
C ASN A 42 3.93 -1.21 9.47
N VAL A 43 3.81 -0.96 10.77
CA VAL A 43 3.88 -2.02 11.80
C VAL A 43 2.77 -3.06 11.57
N ILE A 44 1.55 -2.63 11.28
CA ILE A 44 0.43 -3.54 10.97
C ILE A 44 0.74 -4.39 9.75
N VAL A 45 1.25 -3.79 8.68
CA VAL A 45 1.66 -4.51 7.46
C VAL A 45 2.72 -5.58 7.78
N LEU A 46 3.74 -5.25 8.59
CA LEU A 46 4.77 -6.21 9.00
C LEU A 46 4.17 -7.38 9.80
N VAL A 47 3.29 -7.09 10.75
CA VAL A 47 2.61 -8.13 11.56
C VAL A 47 1.80 -9.07 10.65
N ILE A 48 1.03 -8.51 9.71
CA ILE A 48 0.23 -9.32 8.78
C ILE A 48 1.13 -10.15 7.85
N ALA A 49 2.28 -9.58 7.42
CA ALA A 49 3.24 -10.31 6.60
C ALA A 49 3.80 -11.56 7.30
N LEU A 50 3.93 -11.55 8.63
CA LEU A 50 4.39 -12.71 9.41
C LEU A 50 3.38 -13.87 9.44
N ILE A 51 2.07 -13.55 9.44
CA ILE A 51 1.00 -14.55 9.61
C ILE A 51 0.34 -14.98 8.29
N ARG A 52 0.79 -14.44 7.15
CA ARG A 52 0.22 -14.71 5.83
C ARG A 52 0.36 -16.15 5.39
N ARG A 53 -0.52 -16.59 4.49
CA ARG A 53 -0.43 -17.91 3.86
C ARG A 53 0.73 -17.99 2.86
N PRO A 54 1.34 -19.16 2.68
CA PRO A 54 2.27 -19.39 1.58
C PRO A 54 1.59 -19.12 0.24
N ALA A 55 2.32 -18.57 -0.72
CA ALA A 55 1.81 -18.37 -2.07
C ALA A 55 1.81 -19.71 -2.83
N LYS A 56 0.72 -19.99 -3.55
CA LYS A 56 0.64 -21.07 -4.53
C LYS A 56 1.47 -20.71 -5.78
N GLU A 57 1.32 -19.46 -6.21
CA GLU A 57 2.01 -18.87 -7.36
C GLU A 57 2.42 -17.44 -7.00
N GLN A 58 3.53 -16.96 -7.58
CA GLN A 58 4.05 -15.61 -7.33
C GLN A 58 4.75 -15.09 -8.57
N ASP A 59 4.45 -13.84 -8.95
CA ASP A 59 5.21 -13.14 -9.97
C ASP A 59 6.62 -12.83 -9.46
N ARG A 60 7.62 -13.44 -10.09
CA ARG A 60 9.04 -13.27 -9.75
C ARG A 60 9.78 -12.36 -10.71
N SER A 61 9.08 -11.73 -11.65
CA SER A 61 9.69 -10.82 -12.63
C SER A 61 10.41 -9.66 -11.95
N PHE A 62 11.42 -9.14 -12.63
CA PHE A 62 12.11 -7.92 -12.21
C PHE A 62 11.14 -6.73 -12.18
N ALA A 63 10.23 -6.64 -13.15
CA ALA A 63 9.22 -5.59 -13.22
C ALA A 63 8.29 -5.58 -11.99
N ALA A 64 7.83 -6.76 -11.52
CA ALA A 64 7.05 -6.87 -10.29
C ALA A 64 7.85 -6.44 -9.05
N ALA A 65 9.14 -6.77 -8.99
CA ALA A 65 10.02 -6.32 -7.91
C ALA A 65 10.22 -4.81 -7.92
N ALA A 66 10.51 -4.22 -9.09
CA ALA A 66 10.68 -2.79 -9.26
C ALA A 66 9.41 -2.02 -8.88
N ALA A 67 8.25 -2.48 -9.34
CA ALA A 67 6.97 -1.86 -8.97
C ALA A 67 6.70 -1.91 -7.46
N VAL A 68 7.06 -3.00 -6.78
CA VAL A 68 6.98 -3.10 -5.33
C VAL A 68 7.90 -2.06 -4.67
N ILE A 69 9.15 -1.98 -5.09
CA ILE A 69 10.12 -1.03 -4.52
C ILE A 69 9.60 0.39 -4.69
N VAL A 70 9.21 0.81 -5.89
CA VAL A 70 8.66 2.14 -6.14
C VAL A 70 7.45 2.41 -5.26
N SER A 71 6.49 1.47 -5.18
CA SER A 71 5.26 1.63 -4.39
C SER A 71 5.50 1.68 -2.87
N TYR A 72 6.64 1.25 -2.39
CA TYR A 72 6.98 1.32 -0.97
C TYR A 72 7.85 2.54 -0.64
N THR A 73 8.75 2.93 -1.55
CA THR A 73 9.75 3.96 -1.26
C THR A 73 9.30 5.39 -1.58
N TYR A 74 8.32 5.57 -2.49
CA TYR A 74 7.93 6.93 -2.93
C TYR A 74 7.40 7.81 -1.79
N THR A 75 6.67 7.25 -0.83
CA THR A 75 6.14 8.00 0.31
C THR A 75 7.25 8.54 1.21
N TYR A 76 8.29 7.72 1.45
CA TYR A 76 9.45 8.17 2.22
C TYR A 76 10.27 9.22 1.45
N ALA A 77 10.36 9.06 0.13
CA ALA A 77 10.98 10.06 -0.72
C ALA A 77 10.23 11.40 -0.68
N GLN A 78 8.89 11.40 -0.54
CA GLN A 78 8.12 12.63 -0.30
C GLN A 78 8.54 13.32 1.00
N VAL A 79 8.60 12.58 2.11
CA VAL A 79 9.07 13.11 3.40
C VAL A 79 10.48 13.69 3.26
N ALA A 80 11.39 12.96 2.60
CA ALA A 80 12.76 13.42 2.40
C ALA A 80 12.83 14.71 1.55
N ILE A 81 12.06 14.80 0.47
CA ILE A 81 12.01 15.99 -0.39
C ILE A 81 11.52 17.21 0.39
N LEU A 82 10.42 17.10 1.13
CA LEU A 82 9.86 18.20 1.92
C LEU A 82 10.83 18.69 3.01
N ARG A 83 11.75 17.84 3.44
CA ARG A 83 12.79 18.22 4.40
C ARG A 83 13.83 19.18 3.84
N TRP A 84 14.14 19.02 2.54
CA TRP A 84 15.15 19.83 1.85
C TRP A 84 14.54 20.99 1.06
N ILE A 85 13.34 20.80 0.57
CA ILE A 85 12.60 21.75 -0.26
C ILE A 85 11.23 21.95 0.36
N PRO A 86 11.04 23.01 1.17
CA PRO A 86 9.73 23.28 1.79
C PRO A 86 8.61 23.34 0.77
N GLY A 87 7.47 22.83 1.15
CA GLY A 87 6.27 22.80 0.31
C GLY A 87 5.32 23.95 0.58
N HIS A 88 4.17 23.87 -0.08
CA HIS A 88 3.04 24.76 0.10
C HIS A 88 1.91 24.04 0.81
N GLU A 89 1.36 24.65 1.84
CA GLU A 89 0.15 24.15 2.51
C GLU A 89 -1.09 24.56 1.72
N VAL A 90 -2.04 23.65 1.58
CA VAL A 90 -3.36 23.93 0.97
C VAL A 90 -4.42 23.91 2.05
N SER A 91 -4.59 22.79 2.73
CA SER A 91 -5.53 22.61 3.82
C SER A 91 -5.07 21.49 4.75
N PRO A 92 -4.23 21.78 5.75
CA PRO A 92 -3.72 20.77 6.68
C PRO A 92 -4.83 19.99 7.40
N ALA A 93 -5.92 20.65 7.77
CA ALA A 93 -7.06 20.00 8.44
C ALA A 93 -7.79 19.02 7.52
N ALA A 94 -8.11 19.41 6.28
CA ALA A 94 -8.71 18.49 5.30
C ALA A 94 -7.75 17.36 4.94
N GLY A 95 -6.46 17.67 4.83
CA GLY A 95 -5.41 16.69 4.61
C GLY A 95 -5.37 15.64 5.72
N LEU A 96 -5.41 16.06 6.98
CA LEU A 96 -5.45 15.14 8.13
C LEU A 96 -6.70 14.25 8.11
N VAL A 97 -7.86 14.80 7.78
CA VAL A 97 -9.12 14.02 7.66
C VAL A 97 -8.96 12.92 6.61
N LEU A 98 -8.37 13.22 5.45
CA LEU A 98 -8.15 12.22 4.39
C LEU A 98 -7.11 11.17 4.79
N VAL A 99 -6.04 11.56 5.50
CA VAL A 99 -5.05 10.58 6.04
C VAL A 99 -5.73 9.62 7.02
N ILE A 100 -6.56 10.13 7.93
CA ILE A 100 -7.31 9.29 8.88
C ILE A 100 -8.28 8.37 8.13
N ALA A 101 -9.03 8.88 7.17
CA ALA A 101 -9.94 8.08 6.34
C ALA A 101 -9.18 6.97 5.58
N GLY A 102 -8.04 7.31 4.97
CA GLY A 102 -7.14 6.35 4.33
C GLY A 102 -6.64 5.28 5.29
N ALA A 103 -6.22 5.66 6.50
CA ALA A 103 -5.76 4.74 7.53
C ALA A 103 -6.88 3.77 7.98
N CYS A 104 -8.07 4.28 8.22
CA CYS A 104 -9.25 3.46 8.58
C CYS A 104 -9.60 2.49 7.44
N LEU A 105 -9.61 2.95 6.20
CA LEU A 105 -9.87 2.12 5.01
C LEU A 105 -8.76 1.06 4.82
N SER A 106 -7.50 1.43 5.05
CA SER A 106 -6.36 0.51 5.00
C SER A 106 -6.51 -0.60 6.03
N LEU A 107 -6.80 -0.25 7.28
CA LEU A 107 -7.01 -1.21 8.36
C LEU A 107 -8.19 -2.16 8.04
N ALA A 108 -9.33 -1.62 7.62
CA ALA A 108 -10.50 -2.41 7.23
C ALA A 108 -10.18 -3.35 6.05
N SER A 109 -9.40 -2.88 5.08
CA SER A 109 -8.95 -3.66 3.93
C SER A 109 -7.98 -4.77 4.34
N LEU A 110 -7.00 -4.48 5.19
CA LEU A 110 -6.04 -5.46 5.70
C LEU A 110 -6.72 -6.55 6.55
N LEU A 111 -7.66 -6.17 7.41
CA LEU A 111 -8.47 -7.13 8.18
C LEU A 111 -9.32 -8.01 7.25
N SER A 112 -9.91 -7.43 6.20
CA SER A 112 -10.69 -8.16 5.20
C SER A 112 -9.83 -9.11 4.36
N LEU A 113 -8.61 -8.72 4.01
CA LEU A 113 -7.64 -9.52 3.26
C LEU A 113 -7.02 -10.61 4.14
N GLY A 114 -6.73 -10.28 5.38
CA GLY A 114 -6.20 -11.21 6.38
C GLY A 114 -4.96 -11.94 5.88
N ARG A 115 -4.99 -13.28 5.94
CA ARG A 115 -3.85 -14.14 5.58
C ARG A 115 -3.57 -14.25 4.08
N PHE A 116 -4.39 -13.64 3.21
CA PHE A 116 -4.13 -13.57 1.76
C PHE A 116 -3.19 -12.43 1.38
N PHE A 117 -2.85 -11.54 2.33
CA PHE A 117 -1.97 -10.42 2.11
C PHE A 117 -0.62 -10.82 1.47
N GLY A 118 -0.16 -10.03 0.54
CA GLY A 118 1.15 -10.19 -0.08
C GLY A 118 1.72 -8.88 -0.61
N VAL A 119 3.02 -8.69 -0.39
CA VAL A 119 3.74 -7.52 -0.89
C VAL A 119 3.97 -7.62 -2.39
N ARG A 120 4.36 -8.80 -2.86
CA ARG A 120 4.47 -9.11 -4.30
C ARG A 120 3.18 -9.75 -4.80
N PRO A 121 2.79 -9.52 -6.06
CA PRO A 121 1.67 -10.20 -6.69
C PRO A 121 1.81 -11.71 -6.53
N ALA A 122 0.81 -12.33 -5.89
CA ALA A 122 0.90 -13.75 -5.57
C ALA A 122 -0.49 -14.35 -5.27
N LEU A 123 -0.72 -15.55 -5.78
CA LEU A 123 -1.92 -16.31 -5.53
C LEU A 123 -1.84 -16.99 -4.15
N ARG A 124 -2.63 -16.50 -3.19
CA ARG A 124 -2.84 -17.10 -1.87
C ARG A 124 -4.30 -17.48 -1.63
N GLY A 125 -5.17 -17.12 -2.55
CA GLY A 125 -6.61 -17.20 -2.57
C GLY A 125 -7.21 -15.83 -2.90
N VAL A 126 -8.50 -15.81 -3.20
CA VAL A 126 -9.25 -14.60 -3.54
C VAL A 126 -10.00 -14.10 -2.31
N ALA A 127 -9.71 -12.88 -1.87
CA ALA A 127 -10.48 -12.24 -0.80
C ALA A 127 -11.82 -11.74 -1.35
N THR A 128 -12.92 -12.20 -0.77
CA THR A 128 -14.28 -11.91 -1.25
C THR A 128 -15.17 -11.31 -0.17
N ARG A 129 -14.59 -10.95 1.00
CA ARG A 129 -15.34 -10.47 2.18
C ARG A 129 -14.93 -9.04 2.55
N GLY A 130 -15.73 -8.40 3.42
CA GLY A 130 -15.45 -7.07 3.92
C GLY A 130 -15.34 -6.06 2.79
N MET A 131 -14.30 -5.24 2.79
CA MET A 131 -14.07 -4.19 1.80
C MET A 131 -13.92 -4.72 0.35
N TYR A 132 -13.49 -5.99 0.19
CA TYR A 132 -13.37 -6.66 -1.12
C TYR A 132 -14.72 -7.06 -1.74
N ARG A 133 -15.85 -6.78 -1.07
CA ARG A 133 -17.20 -6.88 -1.67
C ARG A 133 -17.58 -5.64 -2.44
N ILE A 134 -16.93 -4.52 -2.19
CA ILE A 134 -17.27 -3.20 -2.77
C ILE A 134 -16.40 -2.93 -4.00
N VAL A 135 -15.08 -3.04 -3.84
CA VAL A 135 -14.10 -2.89 -4.90
C VAL A 135 -13.03 -3.99 -4.80
N ARG A 136 -12.31 -4.26 -5.90
CA ARG A 136 -11.31 -5.32 -5.94
C ARG A 136 -10.01 -4.98 -5.21
N HIS A 137 -9.68 -3.68 -5.13
CA HIS A 137 -8.43 -3.19 -4.56
C HIS A 137 -8.64 -2.07 -3.53
N PRO A 138 -9.38 -2.33 -2.44
CA PRO A 138 -9.70 -1.29 -1.44
C PRO A 138 -8.46 -0.79 -0.70
N LEU A 139 -7.42 -1.62 -0.56
CA LEU A 139 -6.16 -1.22 0.07
C LEU A 139 -5.42 -0.15 -0.78
N TYR A 140 -5.47 -0.28 -2.10
CA TYR A 140 -4.89 0.75 -2.99
C TYR A 140 -5.69 2.04 -2.99
N LEU A 141 -7.02 1.95 -2.86
CA LEU A 141 -7.85 3.14 -2.67
C LEU A 141 -7.49 3.88 -1.37
N ALA A 142 -7.19 3.14 -0.31
CA ALA A 142 -6.73 3.71 0.95
C ALA A 142 -5.43 4.52 0.78
N TYR A 143 -4.50 4.02 -0.04
CA TYR A 143 -3.25 4.75 -0.34
C TYR A 143 -3.52 6.03 -1.12
N VAL A 144 -4.47 6.04 -2.07
CA VAL A 144 -4.87 7.27 -2.78
C VAL A 144 -5.39 8.32 -1.80
N PHE A 145 -6.23 7.95 -0.83
CA PHE A 145 -6.71 8.87 0.22
C PHE A 145 -5.56 9.42 1.05
N ALA A 146 -4.64 8.57 1.47
CA ALA A 146 -3.48 8.98 2.26
C ALA A 146 -2.56 9.95 1.48
N ASP A 147 -2.28 9.66 0.19
CA ASP A 147 -1.45 10.50 -0.67
C ASP A 147 -2.05 11.88 -0.90
N ILE A 148 -3.35 11.93 -1.23
CA ILE A 148 -4.06 13.21 -1.39
C ILE A 148 -4.02 13.97 -0.07
N GLY A 149 -4.32 13.29 1.04
CA GLY A 149 -4.32 13.89 2.37
C GLY A 149 -2.94 14.43 2.78
N TYR A 150 -1.88 13.70 2.48
CA TYR A 150 -0.50 14.14 2.75
C TYR A 150 -0.14 15.39 1.95
N ASN A 151 -0.45 15.40 0.64
CA ASN A 151 -0.16 16.54 -0.23
C ASN A 151 -1.07 17.75 0.00
N LEU A 152 -2.24 17.60 0.62
CA LEU A 152 -3.03 18.73 1.10
C LEU A 152 -2.42 19.38 2.33
N GLN A 153 -1.70 18.63 3.16
CA GLN A 153 -0.99 19.19 4.31
C GLN A 153 0.24 19.97 3.84
N GLU A 154 1.07 19.39 2.98
CA GLU A 154 2.22 20.07 2.41
C GLU A 154 2.61 19.40 1.08
N TRP A 155 2.81 20.20 0.03
CA TRP A 155 3.21 19.72 -1.29
C TRP A 155 4.21 20.62 -1.99
N ASN A 156 5.00 20.03 -2.87
CA ASN A 156 5.76 20.73 -3.90
C ASN A 156 5.76 19.89 -5.20
N VAL A 157 6.34 20.43 -6.25
CA VAL A 157 6.40 19.72 -7.55
C VAL A 157 7.05 18.34 -7.43
N GLY A 158 8.09 18.21 -6.58
CA GLY A 158 8.78 16.94 -6.35
C GLY A 158 7.86 15.89 -5.71
N THR A 159 7.05 16.27 -4.71
CA THR A 159 6.10 15.34 -4.07
C THR A 159 5.01 14.91 -5.05
N LEU A 160 4.49 15.82 -5.89
CA LEU A 160 3.48 15.47 -6.90
C LEU A 160 4.05 14.52 -7.96
N LEU A 161 5.29 14.70 -8.40
CA LEU A 161 5.95 13.78 -9.34
C LEU A 161 6.15 12.40 -8.71
N LEU A 162 6.49 12.33 -7.42
CA LEU A 162 6.61 11.06 -6.70
C LEU A 162 5.26 10.35 -6.56
N VAL A 163 4.18 11.08 -6.23
CA VAL A 163 2.82 10.53 -6.18
C VAL A 163 2.41 10.00 -7.55
N ALA A 164 2.65 10.74 -8.62
CA ALA A 164 2.34 10.29 -9.98
C ALA A 164 3.08 8.98 -10.33
N ALA A 165 4.38 8.89 -10.00
CA ALA A 165 5.16 7.68 -10.18
C ALA A 165 4.66 6.52 -9.30
N GLY A 166 4.32 6.79 -8.03
CA GLY A 166 3.73 5.83 -7.10
C GLY A 166 2.39 5.27 -7.61
N TRP A 167 1.50 6.13 -8.10
CA TRP A 167 0.21 5.72 -8.65
C TRP A 167 0.35 4.96 -9.96
N ALA A 168 1.27 5.35 -10.84
CA ALA A 168 1.57 4.57 -12.05
C ALA A 168 2.07 3.16 -11.69
N SER A 169 2.96 3.07 -10.71
CA SER A 169 3.44 1.79 -10.18
C SER A 169 2.30 0.97 -9.54
N MET A 170 1.41 1.60 -8.79
CA MET A 170 0.25 0.97 -8.18
C MET A 170 -0.73 0.41 -9.24
N ILE A 171 -1.04 1.18 -10.28
CA ILE A 171 -1.88 0.74 -11.40
C ILE A 171 -1.26 -0.48 -12.08
N TYR A 172 0.05 -0.44 -12.33
CA TYR A 172 0.78 -1.57 -12.89
C TYR A 172 0.71 -2.81 -11.98
N ARG A 173 0.87 -2.64 -10.67
CA ARG A 173 0.73 -3.73 -9.69
C ARG A 173 -0.68 -4.32 -9.68
N ILE A 174 -1.74 -3.50 -9.79
CA ILE A 174 -3.13 -3.99 -9.91
C ILE A 174 -3.23 -4.96 -11.09
N HIS A 175 -2.70 -4.61 -12.24
CA HIS A 175 -2.73 -5.49 -13.42
C HIS A 175 -1.94 -6.79 -13.22
N LEU A 176 -0.78 -6.72 -12.56
CA LEU A 176 0.00 -7.92 -12.23
C LEU A 176 -0.73 -8.81 -11.21
N GLU A 177 -1.34 -8.23 -10.19
CA GLU A 177 -2.10 -8.97 -9.17
C GLU A 177 -3.32 -9.65 -9.79
N GLU A 178 -4.11 -8.95 -10.62
CA GLU A 178 -5.24 -9.56 -11.31
C GLU A 178 -4.83 -10.67 -12.27
N ARG A 179 -3.68 -10.54 -12.95
CA ARG A 179 -3.14 -11.59 -13.80
C ARG A 179 -2.80 -12.85 -13.01
N VAL A 180 -2.18 -12.71 -11.85
CA VAL A 180 -1.84 -13.87 -11.00
C VAL A 180 -3.09 -14.45 -10.34
N LEU A 181 -4.05 -13.62 -9.92
CA LEU A 181 -5.30 -14.04 -9.32
C LEU A 181 -6.23 -14.75 -10.31
N SER A 182 -6.13 -14.44 -11.62
CA SER A 182 -6.93 -15.11 -12.65
C SER A 182 -6.61 -16.60 -12.80
N GLY A 183 -5.53 -17.09 -12.21
CA GLY A 183 -5.23 -18.51 -12.07
C GLY A 183 -6.09 -19.25 -11.02
N ASP A 184 -6.89 -18.54 -10.21
CA ASP A 184 -7.82 -19.16 -9.27
C ASP A 184 -9.20 -19.33 -9.91
N ALA A 185 -9.79 -20.53 -9.79
CA ALA A 185 -11.11 -20.84 -10.37
C ALA A 185 -12.24 -19.91 -9.88
N SER A 186 -12.12 -19.33 -8.67
CA SER A 186 -13.11 -18.42 -8.10
C SER A 186 -13.00 -16.98 -8.62
N TRP A 187 -11.94 -16.65 -9.37
CA TRP A 187 -11.67 -15.27 -9.81
C TRP A 187 -12.72 -14.74 -10.78
N ALA A 188 -13.15 -15.55 -11.74
CA ALA A 188 -14.16 -15.16 -12.72
C ALA A 188 -15.49 -14.80 -12.05
N ASP A 189 -15.97 -15.65 -11.13
CA ASP A 189 -17.20 -15.40 -10.37
C ASP A 189 -17.07 -14.18 -9.46
N TYR A 190 -15.90 -13.96 -8.89
CA TYR A 190 -15.64 -12.77 -8.07
C TYR A 190 -15.69 -11.50 -8.89
N THR A 191 -15.00 -11.43 -10.03
CA THR A 191 -14.97 -10.23 -10.89
C THR A 191 -16.31 -9.93 -11.55
N ALA A 192 -17.14 -10.94 -11.80
CA ALA A 192 -18.51 -10.76 -12.27
C ALA A 192 -19.39 -10.04 -11.24
N ARG A 193 -19.16 -10.27 -9.94
CA ARG A 193 -19.89 -9.63 -8.83
C ARG A 193 -19.30 -8.28 -8.43
N VAL A 194 -17.97 -8.17 -8.39
CA VAL A 194 -17.24 -6.95 -7.98
C VAL A 194 -16.55 -6.36 -9.21
N ARG A 195 -17.27 -5.50 -9.91
CA ARG A 195 -16.84 -4.98 -11.22
C ARG A 195 -15.73 -3.94 -11.14
N TYR A 196 -15.73 -3.12 -10.09
CA TYR A 196 -14.84 -1.98 -9.96
C TYR A 196 -13.53 -2.35 -9.28
N ARG A 197 -12.41 -1.78 -9.75
CA ARG A 197 -11.08 -1.96 -9.18
C ARG A 197 -10.85 -1.10 -7.95
N LEU A 198 -11.05 0.21 -8.10
CA LEU A 198 -10.80 1.20 -7.05
C LEU A 198 -12.05 1.99 -6.69
N VAL A 199 -12.68 2.63 -7.69
CA VAL A 199 -13.78 3.57 -7.46
C VAL A 199 -15.04 3.06 -8.14
N PRO A 200 -16.13 2.82 -7.38
CA PRO A 200 -17.41 2.42 -7.97
C PRO A 200 -17.89 3.42 -9.02
N GLY A 201 -18.25 2.91 -10.19
CA GLY A 201 -18.74 3.72 -11.31
C GLY A 201 -17.66 4.31 -12.22
N ILE A 202 -16.37 4.25 -11.84
CA ILE A 202 -15.27 4.84 -12.62
C ILE A 202 -14.32 3.75 -13.14
N TRP A 203 -13.75 2.95 -12.26
CA TRP A 203 -12.72 1.96 -12.62
C TRP A 203 -12.63 0.80 -11.63
#